data_f2e8edcc27d6cd0ac612e29d3e568cce
#
_entry.id   f2e8edcc27d6cd0ac612e29d3e568cce
#
_cell.length_a   1.000
_cell.length_b   1.000
_cell.length_c   1.000
_cell.angle_alpha   90.00
_cell.angle_beta   90.00
_cell.angle_gamma   90.00
#
_symmetry.space_group_name_H-M   'P 1'
#
loop_
_entity.id
_entity.type
_entity.pdbx_description
1 polymer ?
#
loop_
_entity_poly.entity_id
_entity_poly.type
_entity_poly.pdbx_seq_one_letter_code
_entity_poly.pdbx_strand_id
1 'polypeptide(L)'
;MERAYKLEFAGERAGSLYVSCCGLSKTEPLHSFGPAQKPYYLIHYILRGKGRFSLRNKEFQLSSGNGFLIPPEELSFYQADEKEPWTYIWVGFQGEMAERILQNIGLTVVNPVFCSDHSEELYQAVKDMMEHNTYGISNDLRRNGQLQVFLSVIADGVTAQEHGEVDRADHYVERAIAYIRSNYCNPIRVTDVADYVCVNRSYLYTLFKNVLGMSPQQFL
;
A
#
# COMPACT_ATOMS: atom_id res chain seq x y z
N MET A 1 -0.96 28.95 12.63
CA MET A 1 -0.04 28.22 13.56
C MET A 1 -0.01 26.79 13.08
N GLU A 2 1.13 26.33 12.60
CA GLU A 2 1.35 24.95 12.18
C GLU A 2 1.06 24.00 13.33
N ARG A 3 0.32 22.95 13.05
CA ARG A 3 0.05 21.86 14.01
C ARG A 3 0.51 20.55 13.38
N ALA A 4 1.69 20.10 13.78
CA ALA A 4 2.19 18.79 13.44
C ALA A 4 2.11 17.88 14.67
N TYR A 5 1.46 16.76 14.54
CA TYR A 5 1.47 15.68 15.53
C TYR A 5 2.30 14.53 14.95
N LYS A 6 3.45 14.28 15.55
CA LYS A 6 4.39 13.26 15.08
C LYS A 6 4.68 12.28 16.21
N LEU A 7 4.64 11.00 15.89
CA LEU A 7 5.15 9.92 16.73
C LEU A 7 6.33 9.27 16.05
N GLU A 8 7.42 9.12 16.76
CA GLU A 8 8.59 8.34 16.35
C GLU A 8 8.75 7.16 17.32
N PHE A 9 8.96 5.99 16.75
CA PHE A 9 9.12 4.77 17.54
C PHE A 9 10.60 4.37 17.50
N ALA A 10 11.32 4.66 18.58
CA ALA A 10 12.73 4.32 18.73
C ALA A 10 12.92 2.82 19.03
N GLY A 11 13.95 2.21 18.44
CA GLY A 11 14.41 0.84 18.69
C GLY A 11 14.60 0.04 17.41
N GLU A 12 15.61 -0.82 17.40
CA GLU A 12 15.75 -1.84 16.36
C GLU A 12 14.59 -2.83 16.49
N ARG A 13 13.76 -2.89 15.48
CA ARG A 13 12.65 -3.84 15.40
C ARG A 13 12.94 -4.80 14.26
N ALA A 14 13.29 -6.01 14.63
CA ALA A 14 13.33 -7.12 13.68
C ALA A 14 11.89 -7.55 13.39
N GLY A 15 11.40 -7.28 12.18
CA GLY A 15 10.06 -7.69 11.77
C GLY A 15 9.88 -7.59 10.27
N SER A 16 8.96 -8.37 9.73
CA SER A 16 8.68 -8.41 8.30
C SER A 16 8.09 -7.10 7.77
N LEU A 17 7.35 -6.35 8.62
CA LEU A 17 6.79 -5.03 8.33
C LEU A 17 6.42 -4.33 9.63
N TYR A 18 6.88 -3.09 9.86
CA TYR A 18 6.59 -2.34 11.08
C TYR A 18 6.63 -0.83 10.90
N VAL A 19 5.85 -0.12 11.74
CA VAL A 19 5.78 1.35 11.76
C VAL A 19 7.02 1.94 12.42
N SER A 20 7.66 2.90 11.74
CA SER A 20 8.77 3.71 12.26
C SER A 20 8.31 5.05 12.79
N CYS A 21 7.37 5.69 12.10
CA CYS A 21 6.74 6.94 12.53
C CYS A 21 5.39 7.12 11.86
N CYS A 22 4.54 7.95 12.44
CA CYS A 22 3.31 8.39 11.80
C CYS A 22 2.92 9.78 12.29
N GLY A 23 2.02 10.43 11.58
CA GLY A 23 1.54 11.74 12.01
C GLY A 23 0.55 12.41 11.08
N LEU A 24 0.16 13.61 11.51
CA LEU A 24 -0.73 14.54 10.82
C LEU A 24 -0.12 15.93 10.88
N SER A 25 -0.12 16.66 9.77
CA SER A 25 0.26 18.08 9.74
C SER A 25 -0.75 18.91 8.99
N LYS A 26 -1.11 20.03 9.59
CA LYS A 26 -1.74 21.16 8.91
C LYS A 26 -0.68 22.22 8.71
N THR A 27 -0.26 22.44 7.48
CA THR A 27 0.86 23.31 7.17
C THR A 27 0.46 24.78 7.02
N GLU A 28 1.44 25.66 7.17
CA GLU A 28 1.36 27.06 6.77
C GLU A 28 1.66 27.20 5.26
N PRO A 29 1.30 28.34 4.63
CA PRO A 29 1.72 28.66 3.28
C PRO A 29 3.23 28.48 3.07
N LEU A 30 3.61 27.87 1.94
CA LEU A 30 5.00 27.62 1.55
C LEU A 30 5.82 26.77 2.53
N HIS A 31 5.18 26.17 3.54
CA HIS A 31 5.86 25.21 4.40
C HIS A 31 6.56 24.13 3.57
N SER A 32 7.82 23.91 3.82
CA SER A 32 8.62 22.96 3.03
C SER A 32 9.45 22.03 3.92
N PHE A 33 9.73 20.87 3.38
CA PHE A 33 10.63 19.89 3.99
C PHE A 33 11.62 19.35 2.95
N GLY A 34 12.88 19.32 3.34
CA GLY A 34 13.95 18.85 2.47
C GLY A 34 14.72 20.00 1.78
N PRO A 35 15.68 19.69 0.88
CA PRO A 35 16.05 18.32 0.48
C PRO A 35 16.54 17.46 1.66
N ALA A 36 15.97 16.26 1.81
CA ALA A 36 16.32 15.35 2.90
C ALA A 36 16.17 13.88 2.50
N GLN A 37 16.89 13.02 3.19
CA GLN A 37 16.79 11.55 3.07
C GLN A 37 16.26 10.97 4.37
N LYS A 38 15.59 9.82 4.29
CA LYS A 38 15.11 9.04 5.43
C LYS A 38 15.58 7.60 5.31
N PRO A 39 15.88 6.89 6.42
CA PRO A 39 16.29 5.50 6.37
C PRO A 39 15.12 4.51 6.28
N TYR A 40 13.93 4.97 5.98
CA TYR A 40 12.69 4.19 5.93
C TYR A 40 11.80 4.66 4.79
N TYR A 41 10.87 3.80 4.36
CA TYR A 41 9.78 4.17 3.46
C TYR A 41 8.85 5.16 4.15
N LEU A 42 8.44 6.20 3.44
CA LEU A 42 7.53 7.22 3.97
C LEU A 42 6.44 7.49 2.94
N ILE A 43 5.20 7.25 3.32
CA ILE A 43 4.03 7.58 2.50
C ILE A 43 3.33 8.78 3.11
N HIS A 44 3.05 9.77 2.27
CA HIS A 44 2.17 10.90 2.58
C HIS A 44 0.86 10.76 1.82
N TYR A 45 -0.23 11.22 2.43
CA TYR A 45 -1.53 11.36 1.77
C TYR A 45 -2.15 12.70 2.10
N ILE A 46 -2.60 13.43 1.07
CA ILE A 46 -3.10 14.80 1.17
C ILE A 46 -4.60 14.78 1.41
N LEU A 47 -5.01 15.18 2.61
CA LEU A 47 -6.41 15.27 3.01
C LEU A 47 -7.10 16.51 2.41
N ARG A 48 -6.39 17.63 2.34
CA ARG A 48 -6.88 18.92 1.82
C ARG A 48 -5.73 19.76 1.28
N GLY A 49 -6.07 20.74 0.43
CA GLY A 49 -5.10 21.67 -0.12
C GLY A 49 -4.25 21.06 -1.23
N LYS A 50 -3.15 21.70 -1.55
CA LYS A 50 -2.26 21.30 -2.63
C LYS A 50 -0.81 21.69 -2.35
N GLY A 51 0.11 21.21 -3.17
CA GLY A 51 1.54 21.49 -3.08
C GLY A 51 2.33 20.75 -4.14
N ARG A 52 3.64 20.81 -4.03
CA ARG A 52 4.55 20.12 -4.93
C ARG A 52 5.44 19.13 -4.18
N PHE A 53 5.76 18.05 -4.83
CA PHE A 53 6.67 17.01 -4.38
C PHE A 53 7.73 16.77 -5.44
N SER A 54 9.00 16.69 -5.03
CA SER A 54 10.12 16.42 -5.94
C SER A 54 10.88 15.21 -5.43
N LEU A 55 11.10 14.26 -6.33
CA LEU A 55 11.90 13.06 -6.10
C LEU A 55 12.85 12.87 -7.28
N ARG A 56 14.17 12.79 -6.99
CA ARG A 56 15.19 12.80 -8.05
C ARG A 56 15.02 14.05 -8.93
N ASN A 57 14.88 13.86 -10.24
CA ASN A 57 14.75 14.94 -11.24
C ASN A 57 13.28 15.15 -11.70
N LYS A 58 12.30 14.61 -10.95
CA LYS A 58 10.87 14.76 -11.28
C LYS A 58 10.19 15.63 -10.24
N GLU A 59 9.31 16.50 -10.70
CA GLU A 59 8.41 17.29 -9.86
C GLU A 59 6.95 16.92 -10.17
N PHE A 60 6.16 16.79 -9.10
CA PHE A 60 4.75 16.43 -9.14
C PHE A 60 3.93 17.52 -8.46
N GLN A 61 2.90 18.01 -9.14
CA GLN A 61 1.88 18.87 -8.54
C GLN A 61 0.78 18.00 -7.96
N LEU A 62 0.53 18.12 -6.67
CA LEU A 62 -0.34 17.22 -5.92
C LEU A 62 -1.41 18.01 -5.17
N SER A 63 -2.59 17.39 -5.01
CA SER A 63 -3.73 17.97 -4.31
C SER A 63 -4.43 16.93 -3.44
N SER A 64 -5.49 17.35 -2.76
CA SER A 64 -6.36 16.46 -1.99
C SER A 64 -6.72 15.20 -2.77
N GLY A 65 -6.63 14.03 -2.14
CA GLY A 65 -6.84 12.73 -2.75
C GLY A 65 -5.59 12.10 -3.36
N ASN A 66 -4.48 12.85 -3.48
CA ASN A 66 -3.21 12.31 -3.91
C ASN A 66 -2.36 11.87 -2.70
N GLY A 67 -1.55 10.85 -2.92
CA GLY A 67 -0.49 10.48 -2.01
C GLY A 67 0.83 10.27 -2.74
N PHE A 68 1.92 10.25 -1.98
CA PHE A 68 3.25 10.03 -2.54
C PHE A 68 4.15 9.23 -1.61
N LEU A 69 5.01 8.42 -2.23
CA LEU A 69 6.01 7.58 -1.60
C LEU A 69 7.39 8.26 -1.66
N ILE A 70 8.08 8.28 -0.54
CA ILE A 70 9.51 8.57 -0.43
C ILE A 70 10.21 7.27 -0.04
N PRO A 71 10.96 6.62 -0.95
CA PRO A 71 11.76 5.45 -0.63
C PRO A 71 12.94 5.77 0.30
N PRO A 72 13.51 4.77 1.00
CA PRO A 72 14.72 4.95 1.80
C PRO A 72 15.88 5.54 0.96
N GLU A 73 16.69 6.36 1.61
CA GLU A 73 17.93 6.97 1.05
C GLU A 73 17.71 7.83 -0.21
N GLU A 74 16.47 8.07 -0.63
CA GLU A 74 16.17 8.95 -1.76
C GLU A 74 16.08 10.42 -1.30
N LEU A 75 16.77 11.30 -2.03
CA LEU A 75 16.68 12.75 -1.79
C LEU A 75 15.34 13.26 -2.27
N SER A 76 14.58 13.82 -1.36
CA SER A 76 13.22 14.32 -1.63
C SER A 76 13.02 15.72 -1.08
N PHE A 77 12.12 16.45 -1.73
CA PHE A 77 11.67 17.77 -1.30
C PHE A 77 10.16 17.88 -1.53
N TYR A 78 9.46 18.49 -0.61
CA TYR A 78 8.05 18.84 -0.81
C TYR A 78 7.71 20.19 -0.18
N GLN A 79 6.72 20.89 -0.77
CA GLN A 79 6.32 22.23 -0.35
C GLN A 79 4.82 22.44 -0.52
N ALA A 80 4.18 22.97 0.50
CA ALA A 80 2.80 23.40 0.47
C ALA A 80 2.61 24.61 -0.47
N ASP A 81 1.42 24.69 -1.08
CA ASP A 81 1.01 25.84 -1.89
C ASP A 81 0.91 27.11 -1.03
N GLU A 82 1.11 28.26 -1.66
CA GLU A 82 1.04 29.57 -0.99
C GLU A 82 -0.39 29.93 -0.59
N LYS A 83 -1.38 29.59 -1.40
CA LYS A 83 -2.79 30.01 -1.19
C LYS A 83 -3.64 28.93 -0.56
N GLU A 84 -3.35 27.67 -0.89
CA GLU A 84 -4.10 26.50 -0.45
C GLU A 84 -3.14 25.46 0.16
N PRO A 85 -2.44 25.81 1.28
CA PRO A 85 -1.50 24.91 1.90
C PRO A 85 -2.18 23.61 2.33
N TRP A 86 -1.47 22.50 2.16
CA TRP A 86 -2.04 21.19 2.41
C TRP A 86 -2.13 20.80 3.89
N THR A 87 -3.10 19.94 4.16
CA THR A 87 -3.16 19.11 5.36
C THR A 87 -2.93 17.69 4.91
N TYR A 88 -1.96 17.00 5.51
CA TYR A 88 -1.61 15.63 5.14
C TYR A 88 -1.36 14.74 6.36
N ILE A 89 -1.54 13.47 6.14
CA ILE A 89 -1.10 12.40 7.04
C ILE A 89 0.12 11.71 6.45
N TRP A 90 0.90 11.05 7.30
CA TRP A 90 2.03 10.23 6.84
C TRP A 90 2.24 9.01 7.72
N VAL A 91 2.83 7.99 7.11
CA VAL A 91 3.30 6.78 7.77
C VAL A 91 4.68 6.45 7.26
N GLY A 92 5.65 6.35 8.18
CA GLY A 92 6.98 5.81 7.93
C GLY A 92 7.06 4.37 8.42
N PHE A 93 7.63 3.49 7.61
CA PHE A 93 7.69 2.06 7.93
C PHE A 93 8.92 1.39 7.33
N GLN A 94 9.26 0.22 7.86
CA GLN A 94 10.39 -0.61 7.46
C GLN A 94 10.03 -2.09 7.56
N GLY A 95 10.94 -2.94 7.12
CA GLY A 95 10.85 -4.39 7.21
C GLY A 95 11.17 -5.06 5.89
N GLU A 96 11.51 -6.33 5.94
CA GLU A 96 11.93 -7.14 4.77
C GLU A 96 10.86 -7.22 3.69
N MET A 97 9.58 -7.07 4.07
CA MET A 97 8.45 -7.14 3.14
C MET A 97 8.06 -5.79 2.55
N ALA A 98 8.59 -4.67 3.06
CA ALA A 98 8.12 -3.34 2.67
C ALA A 98 8.27 -3.08 1.16
N GLU A 99 9.44 -3.33 0.61
CA GLU A 99 9.71 -3.14 -0.83
C GLU A 99 8.79 -3.99 -1.70
N ARG A 100 8.67 -5.29 -1.38
CA ARG A 100 7.84 -6.23 -2.15
C ARG A 100 6.35 -5.83 -2.13
N ILE A 101 5.84 -5.40 -0.98
CA ILE A 101 4.45 -4.92 -0.86
C ILE A 101 4.26 -3.68 -1.73
N LEU A 102 5.16 -2.71 -1.65
CA LEU A 102 5.08 -1.49 -2.45
C LEU A 102 5.15 -1.77 -3.96
N GLN A 103 6.03 -2.66 -4.39
CA GLN A 103 6.11 -3.11 -5.79
C GLN A 103 4.79 -3.76 -6.24
N ASN A 104 4.21 -4.63 -5.42
CA ASN A 104 2.95 -5.32 -5.74
C ASN A 104 1.75 -4.35 -5.87
N ILE A 105 1.76 -3.23 -5.15
CA ILE A 105 0.74 -2.18 -5.30
C ILE A 105 1.13 -1.09 -6.31
N GLY A 106 2.21 -1.28 -7.08
CA GLY A 106 2.63 -0.36 -8.14
C GLY A 106 3.36 0.90 -7.66
N LEU A 107 3.61 1.05 -6.34
CA LEU A 107 4.32 2.20 -5.78
C LEU A 107 5.83 1.95 -5.77
N THR A 108 6.53 2.71 -6.58
CA THR A 108 7.99 2.60 -6.74
C THR A 108 8.64 3.98 -6.83
N VAL A 109 9.96 4.02 -6.83
CA VAL A 109 10.71 5.27 -7.09
C VAL A 109 10.42 5.88 -8.47
N VAL A 110 9.99 5.08 -9.43
CA VAL A 110 9.63 5.53 -10.79
C VAL A 110 8.20 6.07 -10.82
N ASN A 111 7.29 5.40 -10.11
CA ASN A 111 5.89 5.75 -9.94
C ASN A 111 5.59 6.01 -8.46
N PRO A 112 6.03 7.16 -7.91
CA PRO A 112 5.92 7.41 -6.48
C PRO A 112 4.57 8.03 -6.06
N VAL A 113 3.67 8.33 -6.99
CA VAL A 113 2.40 9.04 -6.74
C VAL A 113 1.22 8.09 -6.96
N PHE A 114 0.22 8.19 -6.09
CA PHE A 114 -1.04 7.46 -6.20
C PHE A 114 -2.24 8.38 -5.92
N CYS A 115 -3.43 7.93 -6.30
CA CYS A 115 -4.69 8.56 -5.97
C CYS A 115 -5.55 7.59 -5.16
N SER A 116 -6.32 8.10 -4.20
CA SER A 116 -7.33 7.35 -3.46
C SER A 116 -8.45 8.30 -3.06
N ASP A 117 -9.67 7.84 -3.13
CA ASP A 117 -10.88 8.51 -2.63
C ASP A 117 -11.29 8.03 -1.21
N HIS A 118 -10.55 7.09 -0.65
CA HIS A 118 -10.73 6.54 0.70
C HIS A 118 -10.05 7.38 1.80
N SER A 119 -10.18 8.70 1.75
CA SER A 119 -9.47 9.61 2.64
C SER A 119 -9.79 9.40 4.12
N GLU A 120 -11.02 9.04 4.46
CA GLU A 120 -11.44 8.79 5.83
C GLU A 120 -10.80 7.52 6.39
N GLU A 121 -10.75 6.43 5.63
CA GLU A 121 -10.14 5.17 6.05
C GLU A 121 -8.63 5.33 6.30
N LEU A 122 -7.94 6.02 5.38
CA LEU A 122 -6.51 6.34 5.52
C LEU A 122 -6.26 7.22 6.76
N TYR A 123 -7.12 8.22 7.00
CA TYR A 123 -7.03 9.09 8.17
C TYR A 123 -7.24 8.31 9.47
N GLN A 124 -8.26 7.45 9.54
CA GLN A 124 -8.55 6.66 10.74
C GLN A 124 -7.41 5.67 11.05
N ALA A 125 -6.84 5.02 10.05
CA ALA A 125 -5.69 4.13 10.25
C ALA A 125 -4.51 4.86 10.89
N VAL A 126 -4.17 6.07 10.42
CA VAL A 126 -3.09 6.88 11.01
C VAL A 126 -3.46 7.37 12.41
N LYS A 127 -4.69 7.81 12.62
CA LYS A 127 -5.19 8.25 13.92
C LYS A 127 -5.09 7.13 14.96
N ASP A 128 -5.52 5.91 14.59
CA ASP A 128 -5.43 4.74 15.47
C ASP A 128 -3.97 4.39 15.81
N MET A 129 -3.03 4.52 14.86
CA MET A 129 -1.60 4.37 15.15
C MET A 129 -1.13 5.40 16.17
N MET A 130 -1.59 6.65 16.06
CA MET A 130 -1.21 7.75 16.96
C MET A 130 -1.80 7.60 18.36
N GLU A 131 -2.98 7.03 18.50
CA GLU A 131 -3.61 6.75 19.81
C GLU A 131 -2.87 5.66 20.59
N HIS A 132 -2.22 4.73 19.90
CA HIS A 132 -1.43 3.66 20.51
C HIS A 132 0.06 4.05 20.65
N ASN A 133 0.31 5.18 21.33
CA ASN A 133 1.62 5.85 21.40
C ASN A 133 2.56 5.38 22.51
N THR A 134 2.14 4.47 23.35
CA THR A 134 2.98 3.93 24.43
C THR A 134 3.73 2.67 23.97
N TYR A 135 4.85 2.40 24.67
CA TYR A 135 5.64 1.19 24.42
C TYR A 135 4.91 -0.07 24.90
N GLY A 136 5.09 -1.16 24.17
CA GLY A 136 4.57 -2.48 24.52
C GLY A 136 4.11 -3.26 23.31
N ILE A 137 4.23 -4.59 23.41
CA ILE A 137 3.90 -5.52 22.31
C ILE A 137 2.46 -5.35 21.80
N SER A 138 1.50 -5.09 22.70
CA SER A 138 0.11 -4.88 22.31
C SER A 138 -0.05 -3.66 21.37
N ASN A 139 0.59 -2.53 21.73
CA ASN A 139 0.54 -1.32 20.92
C ASN A 139 1.36 -1.46 19.62
N ASP A 140 2.48 -2.18 19.65
CA ASP A 140 3.25 -2.50 18.45
C ASP A 140 2.43 -3.33 17.48
N LEU A 141 1.74 -4.35 17.95
CA LEU A 141 0.85 -5.17 17.12
C LEU A 141 -0.32 -4.37 16.54
N ARG A 142 -0.93 -3.47 17.33
CA ARG A 142 -2.00 -2.59 16.87
C ARG A 142 -1.51 -1.65 15.77
N ARG A 143 -0.39 -0.95 15.98
CA ARG A 143 0.20 -0.05 14.98
C ARG A 143 0.55 -0.78 13.68
N ASN A 144 1.18 -1.95 13.79
CA ASN A 144 1.54 -2.75 12.62
C ASN A 144 0.30 -3.32 11.89
N GLY A 145 -0.75 -3.66 12.63
CA GLY A 145 -2.05 -4.01 12.03
C GLY A 145 -2.65 -2.84 11.26
N GLN A 146 -2.63 -1.64 11.82
CA GLN A 146 -3.11 -0.44 11.13
C GLN A 146 -2.25 -0.04 9.92
N LEU A 147 -0.94 -0.31 9.95
CA LEU A 147 -0.09 -0.16 8.77
C LEU A 147 -0.55 -1.08 7.62
N GLN A 148 -0.90 -2.33 7.92
CA GLN A 148 -1.43 -3.25 6.91
C GLN A 148 -2.78 -2.78 6.34
N VAL A 149 -3.67 -2.27 7.20
CA VAL A 149 -4.94 -1.65 6.76
C VAL A 149 -4.65 -0.43 5.87
N PHE A 150 -3.76 0.46 6.27
CA PHE A 150 -3.38 1.64 5.49
C PHE A 150 -2.85 1.28 4.09
N LEU A 151 -1.97 0.28 4.02
CA LEU A 151 -1.42 -0.20 2.73
C LEU A 151 -2.48 -0.91 1.88
N SER A 152 -3.43 -1.65 2.48
CA SER A 152 -4.51 -2.30 1.73
C SER A 152 -5.46 -1.29 1.09
N VAL A 153 -5.80 -0.21 1.79
CA VAL A 153 -6.63 0.88 1.24
C VAL A 153 -5.94 1.56 0.04
N ILE A 154 -4.61 1.74 0.12
CA ILE A 154 -3.84 2.26 -1.02
C ILE A 154 -3.87 1.26 -2.18
N ALA A 155 -3.68 -0.03 -1.91
CA ALA A 155 -3.71 -1.09 -2.92
C ALA A 155 -5.05 -1.13 -3.67
N ASP A 156 -6.17 -1.00 -2.97
CA ASP A 156 -7.50 -0.95 -3.59
C ASP A 156 -7.64 0.24 -4.55
N GLY A 157 -7.11 1.41 -4.18
CA GLY A 157 -7.12 2.61 -5.02
C GLY A 157 -6.25 2.49 -6.27
N VAL A 158 -5.07 1.87 -6.17
CA VAL A 158 -4.15 1.69 -7.30
C VAL A 158 -4.62 0.57 -8.23
N THR A 159 -5.09 -0.55 -7.67
CA THR A 159 -5.57 -1.70 -8.45
C THR A 159 -6.82 -1.38 -9.26
N ALA A 160 -7.65 -0.47 -8.78
CA ALA A 160 -8.80 0.02 -9.54
C ALA A 160 -8.41 0.77 -10.83
N GLN A 161 -7.18 1.31 -10.89
CA GLN A 161 -6.68 2.06 -12.06
C GLN A 161 -5.90 1.20 -13.06
N GLU A 162 -5.27 0.09 -12.64
CA GLU A 162 -4.33 -0.68 -13.46
C GLU A 162 -4.78 -2.11 -13.82
N HIS A 163 -5.75 -2.69 -13.13
CA HIS A 163 -6.11 -4.09 -13.36
C HIS A 163 -7.08 -4.25 -14.52
N GLY A 164 -6.49 -4.42 -15.72
CA GLY A 164 -7.11 -5.15 -16.82
C GLY A 164 -7.35 -6.62 -16.42
N GLU A 165 -8.25 -7.29 -17.17
CA GLU A 165 -8.68 -8.69 -16.95
C GLU A 165 -7.55 -9.74 -16.82
N VAL A 166 -6.32 -9.41 -17.22
CA VAL A 166 -5.16 -10.34 -17.25
C VAL A 166 -4.66 -10.68 -15.84
N ASP A 167 -4.53 -9.70 -14.94
CA ASP A 167 -4.02 -9.95 -13.57
C ASP A 167 -4.99 -10.75 -12.70
N ARG A 168 -6.30 -10.56 -12.94
CA ARG A 168 -7.32 -11.37 -12.27
C ARG A 168 -7.26 -12.83 -12.70
N ALA A 169 -6.94 -13.09 -13.96
CA ALA A 169 -6.83 -14.43 -14.51
C ALA A 169 -5.72 -15.25 -13.81
N ASP A 170 -4.55 -14.67 -13.68
CA ASP A 170 -3.39 -15.28 -13.02
C ASP A 170 -3.69 -15.61 -11.55
N HIS A 171 -4.32 -14.69 -10.83
CA HIS A 171 -4.70 -14.89 -9.43
C HIS A 171 -5.70 -16.04 -9.22
N TYR A 172 -6.70 -16.18 -10.10
CA TYR A 172 -7.64 -17.32 -10.04
C TYR A 172 -6.92 -18.65 -10.29
N VAL A 173 -5.99 -18.69 -11.25
CA VAL A 173 -5.21 -19.89 -11.57
C VAL A 173 -4.27 -20.25 -10.44
N GLU A 174 -3.56 -19.31 -9.83
CA GLU A 174 -2.70 -19.53 -8.66
C GLU A 174 -3.49 -20.12 -7.47
N ARG A 175 -4.64 -19.55 -7.15
CA ARG A 175 -5.51 -20.07 -6.09
C ARG A 175 -6.02 -21.48 -6.39
N ALA A 176 -6.39 -21.74 -7.64
CA ALA A 176 -6.82 -23.06 -8.07
C ALA A 176 -5.68 -24.10 -7.94
N ILE A 177 -4.45 -23.75 -8.36
CA ILE A 177 -3.27 -24.60 -8.20
C ILE A 177 -2.99 -24.87 -6.71
N ALA A 178 -3.06 -23.83 -5.85
CA ALA A 178 -2.86 -24.01 -4.42
C ALA A 178 -3.88 -24.96 -3.79
N TYR A 179 -5.16 -24.85 -4.18
CA TYR A 179 -6.22 -25.75 -3.74
C TYR A 179 -5.95 -27.20 -4.19
N ILE A 180 -5.60 -27.41 -5.46
CA ILE A 180 -5.29 -28.73 -6.01
C ILE A 180 -4.11 -29.34 -5.23
N ARG A 181 -3.01 -28.59 -5.04
CA ARG A 181 -1.84 -29.05 -4.29
C ARG A 181 -2.13 -29.41 -2.83
N SER A 182 -3.03 -28.67 -2.20
CA SER A 182 -3.42 -28.94 -0.80
C SER A 182 -4.37 -30.13 -0.66
N ASN A 183 -5.02 -30.56 -1.74
CA ASN A 183 -6.05 -31.58 -1.72
C ASN A 183 -5.79 -32.77 -2.65
N TYR A 184 -4.59 -32.88 -3.25
CA TYR A 184 -4.29 -33.92 -4.25
C TYR A 184 -4.44 -35.36 -3.73
N CYS A 185 -4.37 -35.57 -2.41
CA CYS A 185 -4.59 -36.87 -1.79
C CYS A 185 -6.10 -37.24 -1.71
N ASN A 186 -7.01 -36.32 -2.02
CA ASN A 186 -8.45 -36.52 -1.98
C ASN A 186 -9.00 -36.61 -3.41
N PRO A 187 -10.14 -37.30 -3.64
CA PRO A 187 -10.78 -37.36 -4.95
C PRO A 187 -11.47 -36.02 -5.23
N ILE A 188 -10.72 -35.02 -5.69
CA ILE A 188 -11.27 -33.70 -6.06
C ILE A 188 -11.66 -33.66 -7.54
N ARG A 189 -12.67 -32.87 -7.85
CA ARG A 189 -13.19 -32.62 -9.20
C ARG A 189 -12.90 -31.19 -9.63
N VAL A 190 -12.91 -30.93 -10.94
CA VAL A 190 -12.78 -29.57 -11.48
C VAL A 190 -13.88 -28.64 -10.95
N THR A 191 -15.06 -29.16 -10.66
CA THR A 191 -16.15 -28.40 -10.02
C THR A 191 -15.78 -27.90 -8.63
N ASP A 192 -15.13 -28.75 -7.83
CA ASP A 192 -14.72 -28.38 -6.46
C ASP A 192 -13.66 -27.27 -6.48
N VAL A 193 -12.76 -27.32 -7.47
CA VAL A 193 -11.77 -26.26 -7.72
C VAL A 193 -12.46 -24.95 -8.15
N ALA A 194 -13.42 -25.04 -9.06
CA ALA A 194 -14.16 -23.87 -9.56
C ALA A 194 -14.96 -23.18 -8.44
N ASP A 195 -15.63 -23.97 -7.61
CA ASP A 195 -16.38 -23.49 -6.45
C ASP A 195 -15.46 -22.82 -5.42
N TYR A 196 -14.30 -23.42 -5.14
CA TYR A 196 -13.30 -22.83 -4.22
C TYR A 196 -12.80 -21.47 -4.66
N VAL A 197 -12.52 -21.27 -5.96
CA VAL A 197 -12.08 -19.98 -6.48
C VAL A 197 -13.24 -19.05 -6.87
N CYS A 198 -14.49 -19.47 -6.61
CA CYS A 198 -15.71 -18.69 -6.85
C CYS A 198 -15.94 -18.31 -8.33
N VAL A 199 -15.64 -19.23 -9.26
CA VAL A 199 -15.90 -19.04 -10.70
C VAL A 199 -16.67 -20.24 -11.26
N ASN A 200 -17.31 -20.06 -12.43
CA ASN A 200 -17.91 -21.20 -13.11
C ASN A 200 -16.84 -22.07 -13.80
N ARG A 201 -17.17 -23.36 -14.01
CA ARG A 201 -16.24 -24.34 -14.60
C ARG A 201 -15.73 -23.94 -15.99
N SER A 202 -16.56 -23.34 -16.81
CA SER A 202 -16.18 -22.93 -18.18
C SER A 202 -15.16 -21.79 -18.15
N TYR A 203 -15.35 -20.83 -17.25
CA TYR A 203 -14.41 -19.74 -17.06
C TYR A 203 -13.08 -20.23 -16.48
N LEU A 204 -13.10 -21.12 -15.50
CA LEU A 204 -11.88 -21.77 -14.98
C LEU A 204 -11.12 -22.51 -16.09
N TYR A 205 -11.81 -23.20 -16.99
CA TYR A 205 -11.18 -23.85 -18.16
C TYR A 205 -10.46 -22.81 -19.05
N THR A 206 -11.11 -21.70 -19.36
CA THR A 206 -10.52 -20.62 -20.16
C THR A 206 -9.28 -20.02 -19.50
N LEU A 207 -9.36 -19.75 -18.19
CA LEU A 207 -8.23 -19.23 -17.41
C LEU A 207 -7.02 -20.18 -17.46
N PHE A 208 -7.22 -21.46 -17.17
CA PHE A 208 -6.15 -22.47 -17.21
C PHE A 208 -5.52 -22.60 -18.61
N LYS A 209 -6.34 -22.55 -19.66
CA LYS A 209 -5.84 -22.59 -21.06
C LYS A 209 -5.01 -21.36 -21.39
N ASN A 210 -5.42 -20.18 -20.96
CA ASN A 210 -4.73 -18.93 -21.25
C ASN A 210 -3.40 -18.83 -20.48
N VAL A 211 -3.39 -19.20 -19.19
CA VAL A 211 -2.24 -19.01 -18.29
C VAL A 211 -1.26 -20.19 -18.39
N LEU A 212 -1.75 -21.43 -18.42
CA LEU A 212 -0.91 -22.64 -18.35
C LEU A 212 -0.85 -23.43 -19.64
N GLY A 213 -1.62 -23.11 -20.67
CA GLY A 213 -1.70 -23.86 -21.92
C GLY A 213 -2.43 -25.20 -21.80
N MET A 214 -2.91 -25.59 -20.61
CA MET A 214 -3.57 -26.88 -20.35
C MET A 214 -4.93 -26.68 -19.66
N SER A 215 -5.77 -27.73 -19.66
CA SER A 215 -7.05 -27.67 -18.95
C SER A 215 -6.89 -28.00 -17.45
N PRO A 216 -7.84 -27.56 -16.59
CA PRO A 216 -7.85 -27.96 -15.19
C PRO A 216 -7.89 -29.48 -14.98
N GLN A 217 -8.57 -30.22 -15.87
CA GLN A 217 -8.64 -31.68 -15.83
C GLN A 217 -7.30 -32.35 -16.17
N GLN A 218 -6.46 -31.72 -17.01
CA GLN A 218 -5.12 -32.20 -17.33
C GLN A 218 -4.11 -31.87 -16.23
N PHE A 219 -4.41 -30.89 -15.43
CA PHE A 219 -3.59 -30.48 -14.29
C PHE A 219 -3.88 -31.31 -13.03
N LEU A 220 -5.12 -31.77 -12.85
CA LEU A 220 -5.56 -32.72 -11.80
C LEU A 220 -5.02 -34.12 -12.05
#